data_638e51aca875dc32d8a798cb299452c3
#
_entry.id   638e51aca875dc32d8a798cb299452c3
#
_cell.length_a   1.000
_cell.length_b   1.000
_cell.length_c   1.000
_cell.angle_alpha   90.00
_cell.angle_beta   90.00
_cell.angle_gamma   90.00
#
_symmetry.space_group_name_H-M   'P 1'
#
loop_
_entity.id
_entity.type
_entity.pdbx_description
1 polymer ?
#
loop_
_entity_poly.entity_id
_entity_poly.type
_entity_poly.pdbx_seq_one_letter_code
_entity_poly.pdbx_strand_id
1 'polypeptide(L)' 'MSIGERITELRKLQNLSQGQLAQAMDVSRQAVSKWENDQTSPDSLKMIRLAE' A
#
# COMPACT_ATOMS: atom_id res chain seq x y z
N MET A 1 8.49 11.64 -6.51
CA MET A 1 8.08 10.29 -6.04
C MET A 1 6.58 10.14 -6.16
N SER A 2 6.11 9.07 -6.76
CA SER A 2 4.68 8.82 -6.89
C SER A 2 4.13 8.19 -5.61
N ILE A 3 2.80 8.19 -5.49
CA ILE A 3 2.16 7.56 -4.32
C ILE A 3 2.43 6.06 -4.31
N GLY A 4 2.47 5.43 -5.49
CA GLY A 4 2.78 4.01 -5.59
C GLY A 4 4.19 3.69 -5.14
N GLU A 5 5.15 4.52 -5.51
CA GLU A 5 6.53 4.36 -5.06
C GLU A 5 6.62 4.53 -3.54
N ARG A 6 5.89 5.47 -2.98
CA ARG A 6 5.88 5.70 -1.53
C ARG A 6 5.30 4.50 -0.79
N ILE A 7 4.21 3.94 -1.31
CA ILE A 7 3.59 2.75 -0.70
C ILE A 7 4.57 1.57 -0.74
N THR A 8 5.22 1.37 -1.87
CA THR A 8 6.22 0.31 -2.02
C THR A 8 7.36 0.49 -1.02
N GLU A 9 7.85 1.71 -0.87
CA GLU A 9 8.92 2.03 0.06
C GLU A 9 8.50 1.73 1.51
N LEU A 10 7.33 2.20 1.92
CA LEU A 10 6.83 1.97 3.27
C LEU A 10 6.64 0.48 3.55
N ARG A 11 6.14 -0.26 2.57
CA ARG A 11 5.96 -1.71 2.69
C ARG A 11 7.30 -2.40 2.92
N LYS A 12 8.30 -2.05 2.13
CA LYS A 12 9.63 -2.67 2.22
C LYS A 12 10.33 -2.32 3.53
N LEU A 13 10.15 -1.09 4.00
CA LEU A 13 10.71 -0.68 5.29
C LEU A 13 10.17 -1.52 6.44
N GLN A 14 8.95 -2.02 6.32
CA GLN A 14 8.34 -2.87 7.33
C GLN A 14 8.54 -4.36 7.04
N ASN A 15 9.29 -4.69 6.01
CA ASN A 15 9.56 -6.07 5.60
C ASN A 15 8.28 -6.86 5.29
N LEU A 16 7.31 -6.20 4.66
CA LEU A 16 6.04 -6.80 4.30
C LEU A 16 5.99 -7.16 2.82
N SER A 17 5.34 -8.29 2.50
CA SER A 17 4.96 -8.59 1.13
C SER A 17 3.70 -7.80 0.78
N GLN A 18 3.36 -7.76 -0.52
CA GLN A 18 2.09 -7.13 -0.94
C GLN A 18 0.90 -7.76 -0.24
N GLY A 19 0.90 -9.11 -0.14
CA GLY A 19 -0.18 -9.82 0.54
C GLY A 19 -0.26 -9.51 2.01
N GLN A 20 0.89 -9.37 2.67
CA GLN A 20 0.93 -9.01 4.09
C GLN A 20 0.41 -7.59 4.33
N LEU A 21 0.79 -6.65 3.46
CA LEU A 21 0.26 -5.29 3.55
C LEU A 21 -1.25 -5.29 3.31
N ALA A 22 -1.72 -6.05 2.32
CA ALA A 22 -3.13 -6.14 2.03
C ALA A 22 -3.92 -6.63 3.24
N GLN A 23 -3.42 -7.65 3.92
CA GLN A 23 -4.04 -8.15 5.15
C GLN A 23 -4.10 -7.08 6.24
N ALA A 24 -3.00 -6.38 6.44
CA ALA A 24 -2.93 -5.32 7.45
C ALA A 24 -3.90 -4.19 7.16
N MET A 25 -4.15 -3.92 5.88
CA MET A 25 -5.03 -2.84 5.43
C MET A 25 -6.48 -3.31 5.20
N ASP A 26 -6.74 -4.60 5.36
CA ASP A 26 -8.04 -5.20 5.11
C ASP A 26 -8.53 -4.96 3.67
N VAL A 27 -7.63 -5.19 2.72
CA VAL A 27 -7.93 -5.06 1.29
C VAL A 27 -7.36 -6.28 0.56
N SER A 28 -7.65 -6.42 -0.73
CA SER A 28 -7.08 -7.50 -1.52
C SER A 28 -5.64 -7.18 -1.92
N ARG A 29 -4.85 -8.23 -2.17
CA ARG A 29 -3.49 -8.04 -2.68
C ARG A 29 -3.50 -7.30 -4.02
N GLN A 30 -4.53 -7.55 -4.83
CA GLN A 30 -4.67 -6.86 -6.12
C GLN A 30 -4.81 -5.35 -5.93
N ALA A 31 -5.51 -4.91 -4.88
CA ALA A 31 -5.64 -3.49 -4.58
C ALA A 31 -4.26 -2.88 -4.28
N VAL A 32 -3.45 -3.55 -3.46
CA VAL A 32 -2.11 -3.07 -3.14
C VAL A 32 -1.25 -3.02 -4.42
N SER A 33 -1.33 -4.03 -5.26
CA SER A 33 -0.59 -4.05 -6.52
C SER A 33 -0.96 -2.85 -7.40
N LYS A 34 -2.25 -2.54 -7.51
CA LYS A 34 -2.72 -1.38 -8.29
C LYS A 34 -2.23 -0.07 -7.69
N TRP A 35 -2.23 0.04 -6.37
CA TRP A 35 -1.70 1.24 -5.69
C TRP A 35 -0.22 1.43 -6.02
N GLU A 36 0.56 0.35 -5.97
CA GLU A 36 2.01 0.43 -6.20
C GLU A 36 2.34 0.73 -7.66
N ASN A 37 1.43 0.41 -8.58
CA ASN A 37 1.58 0.70 -10.00
C ASN A 37 0.92 2.03 -10.40
N ASP A 38 0.43 2.79 -9.44
CA ASP A 38 -0.25 4.08 -9.69
C ASP A 38 -1.52 3.96 -10.53
N GLN A 39 -2.12 2.78 -10.58
CA GLN A 39 -3.38 2.57 -11.29
C GLN A 39 -4.57 3.07 -10.49
N THR A 40 -4.51 2.93 -9.17
CA THR A 40 -5.51 3.47 -8.25
C THR A 40 -4.78 3.99 -7.02
N SER A 41 -5.50 4.71 -6.17
CA SER A 41 -4.95 5.22 -4.90
C SER A 41 -5.78 4.71 -3.74
N PRO A 42 -5.17 4.45 -2.57
CA PRO A 42 -5.94 4.16 -1.37
C PRO A 42 -6.74 5.40 -0.96
N ASP A 43 -7.87 5.20 -0.29
CA ASP A 43 -8.65 6.33 0.20
C ASP A 43 -7.96 6.99 1.40
N SER A 44 -8.52 8.12 1.87
CA SER A 44 -7.90 8.92 2.92
C SER A 44 -7.64 8.13 4.21
N LEU A 45 -8.59 7.30 4.63
CA LEU A 45 -8.43 6.52 5.86
C LEU A 45 -7.32 5.50 5.73
N LYS A 46 -7.22 4.86 4.57
CA LYS A 46 -6.17 3.89 4.32
C LYS A 46 -4.80 4.54 4.21
N MET A 47 -4.74 5.74 3.65
CA MET A 47 -3.49 6.51 3.60
C MET A 47 -2.97 6.82 5.00
N ILE A 48 -3.85 7.22 5.90
CA ILE A 48 -3.48 7.48 7.29
C ILE A 48 -2.92 6.22 7.93
N ARG A 49 -3.55 5.09 7.70
CA ARG A 49 -3.12 3.81 8.24
C ARG A 49 -1.73 3.42 7.76
N LEU A 50 -1.46 3.66 6.47
CA LEU A 50 -0.13 3.40 5.90
C LEU A 50 0.94 4.25 6.56
N ALA A 51 0.62 5.49 6.94
CA ALA A 51 1.57 6.42 7.53
C ALA A 51 1.91 6.07 8.98
N GLU A 52 1.10 5.25 9.61
CA GLU A 52 1.38 4.79 10.97
C GLU A 52 2.47 3.72 10.94
#